data_99a525b8e503a907955367efd09fe458
#
_entry.id   99a525b8e503a907955367efd09fe458
#
_cell.length_a   1.000
_cell.length_b   1.000
_cell.length_c   1.000
_cell.angle_alpha   90.00
_cell.angle_beta   90.00
_cell.angle_gamma   90.00
#
_symmetry.space_group_name_H-M   'P 1'
#
loop_
_entity.id
_entity.type
_entity.pdbx_description
1 polymer ?
#
loop_
_entity_poly.entity_id
_entity_poly.type
_entity_poly.pdbx_seq_one_letter_code
_entity_poly.pdbx_strand_id
1 'polypeptide(L)'
;MRYRTHLGRALDPDNRWNRAIVILSLLAGMTGAVLTIILDRDLWLAVQAGGTTFLAWALAREIDPDRQVTAIAAAVAGGAWVLAGGATALLPMAGLLLAARLVINTVGLRPLPTDLAFMVVLAGAISFTSLGWVMGSALAVGIYIDERMAEEHDRIGLYAAIGAAAVSSLVATISGAVPDDLTAVHPLLAAGVGVLALVAVGREPPHPISFIDARGDRFLRQDRLWATRALVGLAIFVGAVLSAGDAPIVIPMAMTLGIAVISSEVERIRRPLR
;
A
#
# COMPACT_ATOMS: atom_id res chain seq x y z
N MET A 1 12.51 -21.24 4.49
CA MET A 1 12.89 -20.36 3.35
C MET A 1 13.87 -19.30 3.82
N ARG A 2 15.00 -19.06 3.14
CA ARG A 2 15.90 -17.95 3.52
C ARG A 2 15.48 -16.71 2.76
N TYR A 3 14.94 -15.72 3.45
CA TYR A 3 14.69 -14.39 2.89
C TYR A 3 16.03 -13.74 2.53
N ARG A 4 16.14 -13.25 1.30
CA ARG A 4 17.36 -12.58 0.80
C ARG A 4 17.24 -11.06 0.78
N THR A 5 16.04 -10.53 0.91
CA THR A 5 15.73 -9.11 0.87
C THR A 5 14.57 -8.80 1.81
N HIS A 6 14.56 -7.61 2.38
CA HIS A 6 13.47 -7.08 3.18
C HIS A 6 12.20 -6.81 2.34
N LEU A 7 12.36 -6.48 1.07
CA LEU A 7 11.26 -6.09 0.18
C LEU A 7 10.42 -7.27 -0.31
N GLY A 8 11.06 -8.43 -0.45
CA GLY A 8 10.46 -9.63 -1.03
C GLY A 8 9.84 -10.54 0.03
N ARG A 9 8.52 -10.73 -0.03
CA ARG A 9 7.86 -11.82 0.68
C ARG A 9 7.55 -12.93 -0.34
N ALA A 10 8.19 -14.08 -0.17
CA ALA A 10 7.94 -15.20 -1.06
C ALA A 10 6.49 -15.67 -0.92
N LEU A 11 5.83 -15.88 -2.06
CA LEU A 11 4.54 -16.54 -2.11
C LEU A 11 4.76 -18.03 -1.90
N ASP A 12 4.42 -18.52 -0.73
CA ASP A 12 4.46 -19.94 -0.41
C ASP A 12 3.32 -20.67 -1.15
N PRO A 13 3.59 -21.57 -2.09
CA PRO A 13 2.57 -22.28 -2.85
C PRO A 13 1.77 -23.26 -1.99
N ASP A 14 2.29 -23.69 -0.84
CA ASP A 14 1.59 -24.58 0.07
C ASP A 14 0.55 -23.84 0.91
N ASN A 15 0.68 -22.52 1.03
CA ASN A 15 -0.31 -21.70 1.72
C ASN A 15 -1.54 -21.47 0.87
N ARG A 16 -2.71 -21.93 1.37
CA ARG A 16 -4.00 -21.81 0.67
C ARG A 16 -4.35 -20.37 0.28
N TRP A 17 -3.99 -19.38 1.09
CA TRP A 17 -4.29 -17.97 0.85
C TRP A 17 -3.41 -17.38 -0.26
N ASN A 18 -2.14 -17.81 -0.32
CA ASN A 18 -1.25 -17.41 -1.40
C ASN A 18 -1.71 -18.01 -2.74
N ARG A 19 -2.19 -19.28 -2.74
CA ARG A 19 -2.80 -19.87 -3.93
C ARG A 19 -4.07 -19.12 -4.33
N ALA A 20 -4.95 -18.82 -3.37
CA ALA A 20 -6.19 -18.10 -3.63
C ALA A 20 -5.93 -16.75 -4.30
N ILE A 21 -4.97 -15.96 -3.83
CA ILE A 21 -4.70 -14.67 -4.44
C ILE A 21 -4.10 -14.77 -5.83
N VAL A 22 -3.21 -15.74 -6.08
CA VAL A 22 -2.68 -15.96 -7.43
C VAL A 22 -3.82 -16.31 -8.40
N ILE A 23 -4.71 -17.23 -8.00
CA ILE A 23 -5.88 -17.58 -8.81
C ILE A 23 -6.80 -16.39 -9.03
N LEU A 24 -7.13 -15.62 -7.98
CA LEU A 24 -7.99 -14.44 -8.09
C LEU A 24 -7.39 -13.37 -8.99
N SER A 25 -6.09 -13.11 -8.88
CA SER A 25 -5.40 -12.13 -9.74
C SER A 25 -5.39 -12.56 -11.20
N LEU A 26 -5.16 -13.84 -11.46
CA LEU A 26 -5.23 -14.41 -12.81
C LEU A 26 -6.67 -14.33 -13.37
N LEU A 27 -7.66 -14.71 -12.58
CA LEU A 27 -9.07 -14.61 -12.98
C LEU A 27 -9.47 -13.16 -13.28
N ALA A 28 -9.07 -12.19 -12.43
CA ALA A 28 -9.34 -10.78 -12.68
C ALA A 28 -8.66 -10.29 -13.96
N GLY A 29 -7.41 -10.68 -14.20
CA GLY A 29 -6.68 -10.37 -15.43
C GLY A 29 -7.33 -11.00 -16.67
N MET A 30 -7.71 -12.28 -16.61
CA MET A 30 -8.40 -12.95 -17.70
C MET A 30 -9.77 -12.33 -17.99
N THR A 31 -10.54 -11.98 -16.95
CA THR A 31 -11.81 -11.26 -17.12
C THR A 31 -11.58 -9.90 -17.78
N GLY A 32 -10.55 -9.16 -17.36
CA GLY A 32 -10.14 -7.92 -18.00
C GLY A 32 -9.81 -8.10 -19.48
N ALA A 33 -9.05 -9.15 -19.83
CA ALA A 33 -8.72 -9.47 -21.22
C ALA A 33 -9.97 -9.78 -22.06
N VAL A 34 -10.90 -10.56 -21.51
CA VAL A 34 -12.19 -10.85 -22.20
C VAL A 34 -13.00 -9.57 -22.40
N LEU A 35 -13.12 -8.73 -21.37
CA LEU A 35 -13.82 -7.45 -21.48
C LEU A 35 -13.17 -6.48 -22.48
N THR A 36 -11.83 -6.52 -22.60
CA THR A 36 -11.09 -5.79 -23.63
C THR A 36 -11.57 -6.16 -25.03
N ILE A 37 -11.71 -7.45 -25.31
CA ILE A 37 -12.17 -7.95 -26.63
C ILE A 37 -13.63 -7.58 -26.88
N ILE A 38 -14.50 -7.77 -25.86
CA ILE A 38 -15.95 -7.55 -26.01
C ILE A 38 -16.31 -6.05 -26.12
N LEU A 39 -15.61 -5.20 -25.35
CA LEU A 39 -15.93 -3.77 -25.20
C LEU A 39 -14.99 -2.85 -26.00
N ASP A 40 -14.12 -3.43 -26.85
CA ASP A 40 -13.10 -2.71 -27.63
C ASP A 40 -12.27 -1.75 -26.76
N ARG A 41 -11.77 -2.25 -25.62
CA ARG A 41 -10.95 -1.50 -24.69
C ARG A 41 -9.47 -1.89 -24.82
N ASP A 42 -8.58 -1.11 -24.19
CA ASP A 42 -7.15 -1.39 -24.14
C ASP A 42 -6.87 -2.69 -23.34
N LEU A 43 -5.97 -3.53 -23.87
CA LEU A 43 -5.48 -4.75 -23.18
C LEU A 43 -4.85 -4.44 -21.81
N TRP A 44 -4.45 -3.19 -21.58
CA TRP A 44 -3.98 -2.70 -20.30
C TRP A 44 -4.97 -2.94 -19.14
N LEU A 45 -6.28 -3.01 -19.44
CA LEU A 45 -7.31 -3.36 -18.47
C LEU A 45 -7.04 -4.71 -17.78
N ALA A 46 -6.53 -5.70 -18.51
CA ALA A 46 -6.19 -7.01 -17.95
C ALA A 46 -5.07 -6.91 -16.91
N VAL A 47 -4.02 -6.15 -17.23
CA VAL A 47 -2.89 -5.90 -16.32
C VAL A 47 -3.34 -5.13 -15.10
N GLN A 48 -4.16 -4.09 -15.29
CA GLN A 48 -4.69 -3.29 -14.19
C GLN A 48 -5.59 -4.12 -13.26
N ALA A 49 -6.49 -4.93 -13.79
CA ALA A 49 -7.40 -5.75 -12.98
C ALA A 49 -6.64 -6.80 -12.16
N GLY A 50 -5.76 -7.57 -12.79
CA GLY A 50 -4.94 -8.56 -12.10
C GLY A 50 -3.96 -7.93 -11.10
N GLY A 51 -3.26 -6.89 -11.52
CA GLY A 51 -2.30 -6.16 -10.70
C GLY A 51 -2.93 -5.49 -9.48
N THR A 52 -4.07 -4.81 -9.67
CA THR A 52 -4.80 -4.17 -8.55
C THR A 52 -5.33 -5.21 -7.56
N THR A 53 -5.86 -6.34 -8.05
CA THR A 53 -6.30 -7.45 -7.19
C THR A 53 -5.15 -7.93 -6.30
N PHE A 54 -3.98 -8.16 -6.87
CA PHE A 54 -2.80 -8.60 -6.12
C PHE A 54 -2.29 -7.54 -5.14
N LEU A 55 -2.15 -6.29 -5.59
CA LEU A 55 -1.63 -5.20 -4.76
C LEU A 55 -2.57 -4.83 -3.62
N ALA A 56 -3.89 -4.85 -3.83
CA ALA A 56 -4.88 -4.63 -2.78
C ALA A 56 -4.79 -5.70 -1.69
N TRP A 57 -4.67 -6.98 -2.06
CA TRP A 57 -4.42 -8.06 -1.12
C TRP A 57 -3.12 -7.86 -0.34
N ALA A 58 -2.03 -7.56 -1.04
CA ALA A 58 -0.72 -7.41 -0.42
C ALA A 58 -0.71 -6.23 0.57
N LEU A 59 -1.29 -5.08 0.18
CA LEU A 59 -1.39 -3.90 1.03
C LEU A 59 -2.28 -4.17 2.26
N ALA A 60 -3.44 -4.84 2.08
CA ALA A 60 -4.31 -5.20 3.19
C ALA A 60 -3.60 -6.07 4.22
N ARG A 61 -2.72 -6.98 3.80
CA ARG A 61 -1.92 -7.82 4.70
C ARG A 61 -0.86 -7.06 5.48
N GLU A 62 -0.37 -5.94 4.98
CA GLU A 62 0.54 -5.09 5.75
C GLU A 62 -0.24 -4.19 6.74
N ILE A 63 -1.50 -3.85 6.45
CA ILE A 63 -2.38 -3.03 7.32
C ILE A 63 -3.05 -3.89 8.42
N ASP A 64 -3.38 -5.14 8.09
CA ASP A 64 -4.05 -6.10 9.00
C ASP A 64 -3.49 -7.52 8.77
N PRO A 65 -2.31 -7.83 9.29
CA PRO A 65 -1.60 -9.08 9.00
C PRO A 65 -2.30 -10.33 9.55
N ASP A 66 -3.14 -10.16 10.58
CA ASP A 66 -3.79 -11.27 11.28
C ASP A 66 -5.01 -11.82 10.53
N ARG A 67 -5.56 -11.07 9.54
CA ARG A 67 -6.83 -11.41 8.90
C ARG A 67 -6.72 -11.64 7.41
N GLN A 68 -6.54 -12.90 7.02
CA GLN A 68 -6.43 -13.28 5.61
C GLN A 68 -7.73 -13.05 4.81
N VAL A 69 -8.90 -13.21 5.45
CA VAL A 69 -10.20 -12.98 4.80
C VAL A 69 -10.35 -11.51 4.41
N THR A 70 -9.92 -10.59 5.28
CA THR A 70 -9.89 -9.15 5.02
C THR A 70 -9.06 -8.82 3.78
N ALA A 71 -7.89 -9.45 3.66
CA ALA A 71 -7.03 -9.27 2.51
C ALA A 71 -7.66 -9.77 1.20
N ILE A 72 -8.36 -10.92 1.25
CA ILE A 72 -9.11 -11.43 0.08
C ILE A 72 -10.28 -10.49 -0.28
N ALA A 73 -11.01 -9.98 0.71
CA ALA A 73 -12.08 -9.01 0.45
C ALA A 73 -11.55 -7.74 -0.22
N ALA A 74 -10.41 -7.22 0.23
CA ALA A 74 -9.74 -6.08 -0.40
C ALA A 74 -9.32 -6.38 -1.85
N ALA A 75 -8.77 -7.57 -2.10
CA ALA A 75 -8.42 -8.03 -3.44
C ALA A 75 -9.62 -8.03 -4.39
N VAL A 76 -10.72 -8.65 -3.96
CA VAL A 76 -11.97 -8.72 -4.74
C VAL A 76 -12.52 -7.32 -5.01
N ALA A 77 -12.55 -6.46 -4.00
CA ALA A 77 -13.05 -5.09 -4.15
C ALA A 77 -12.20 -4.27 -5.13
N GLY A 78 -10.86 -4.34 -5.01
CA GLY A 78 -9.95 -3.63 -5.91
C GLY A 78 -10.04 -4.13 -7.36
N GLY A 79 -10.09 -5.44 -7.57
CA GLY A 79 -10.27 -6.03 -8.89
C GLY A 79 -11.62 -5.68 -9.52
N ALA A 80 -12.71 -5.80 -8.74
CA ALA A 80 -14.06 -5.46 -9.19
C ALA A 80 -14.19 -3.98 -9.58
N TRP A 81 -13.54 -3.06 -8.84
CA TRP A 81 -13.49 -1.65 -9.18
C TRP A 81 -12.92 -1.42 -10.59
N VAL A 82 -11.78 -2.04 -10.87
CA VAL A 82 -11.12 -1.91 -12.18
C VAL A 82 -11.96 -2.52 -13.30
N LEU A 83 -12.52 -3.71 -13.09
CA LEU A 83 -13.38 -4.39 -14.06
C LEU A 83 -14.66 -3.61 -14.35
N ALA A 84 -15.19 -2.86 -13.37
CA ALA A 84 -16.30 -1.93 -13.56
C ALA A 84 -15.92 -0.67 -14.31
N GLY A 85 -14.67 -0.49 -14.73
CA GLY A 85 -14.18 0.68 -15.45
C GLY A 85 -13.58 1.76 -14.55
N GLY A 86 -13.34 1.44 -13.27
CA GLY A 86 -12.68 2.36 -12.34
C GLY A 86 -11.19 2.51 -12.63
N ALA A 87 -10.68 3.72 -12.42
CA ALA A 87 -9.26 4.02 -12.60
C ALA A 87 -8.39 3.44 -11.48
N THR A 88 -7.15 3.09 -11.80
CA THR A 88 -6.13 2.62 -10.86
C THR A 88 -4.73 3.00 -11.34
N ALA A 89 -3.78 3.10 -10.40
CA ALA A 89 -2.36 3.32 -10.71
C ALA A 89 -1.50 2.27 -9.99
N LEU A 90 -1.03 1.29 -10.73
CA LEU A 90 -0.29 0.14 -10.17
C LEU A 90 1.03 0.56 -9.52
N LEU A 91 1.81 1.43 -10.17
CA LEU A 91 3.12 1.85 -9.64
C LEU A 91 3.00 2.67 -8.34
N PRO A 92 2.14 3.70 -8.24
CA PRO A 92 1.85 4.37 -6.98
C PRO A 92 1.38 3.42 -5.88
N MET A 93 0.50 2.47 -6.21
CA MET A 93 0.02 1.48 -5.25
C MET A 93 1.13 0.53 -4.78
N ALA A 94 2.03 0.12 -5.68
CA ALA A 94 3.22 -0.66 -5.33
C ALA A 94 4.18 0.14 -4.44
N GLY A 95 4.38 1.43 -4.71
CA GLY A 95 5.17 2.32 -3.86
C GLY A 95 4.61 2.40 -2.44
N LEU A 96 3.29 2.59 -2.31
CA LEU A 96 2.62 2.60 -1.01
C LEU A 96 2.73 1.24 -0.28
N LEU A 97 2.60 0.13 -1.00
CA LEU A 97 2.81 -1.20 -0.44
C LEU A 97 4.23 -1.38 0.12
N LEU A 98 5.25 -0.91 -0.61
CA LEU A 98 6.64 -1.02 -0.15
C LEU A 98 6.89 -0.11 1.05
N ALA A 99 6.32 1.09 1.09
CA ALA A 99 6.37 1.97 2.25
C ALA A 99 5.72 1.30 3.48
N ALA A 100 4.52 0.73 3.32
CA ALA A 100 3.83 0.00 4.38
C ALA A 100 4.65 -1.21 4.87
N ARG A 101 5.23 -1.98 3.95
CA ARG A 101 6.05 -3.17 4.27
C ARG A 101 7.31 -2.84 5.03
N LEU A 102 7.97 -1.74 4.69
CA LEU A 102 9.11 -1.23 5.45
C LEU A 102 8.73 -0.95 6.90
N VAL A 103 7.69 -0.15 7.09
CA VAL A 103 7.31 0.32 8.42
C VAL A 103 6.87 -0.83 9.31
N ILE A 104 6.01 -1.72 8.84
CA ILE A 104 5.55 -2.87 9.64
C ILE A 104 6.65 -3.90 9.88
N ASN A 105 7.57 -4.05 8.94
CA ASN A 105 8.69 -5.00 8.98
C ASN A 105 8.24 -6.45 9.23
N THR A 106 7.28 -6.94 8.45
CA THR A 106 6.77 -8.32 8.55
C THR A 106 7.83 -9.38 8.29
N VAL A 107 8.86 -9.06 7.51
CA VAL A 107 9.99 -9.97 7.22
C VAL A 107 10.97 -10.04 8.39
N GLY A 108 11.13 -8.96 9.15
CA GLY A 108 12.02 -8.90 10.32
C GLY A 108 13.51 -8.79 9.99
N LEU A 109 13.84 -8.51 8.73
CA LEU A 109 15.21 -8.23 8.27
C LEU A 109 15.43 -6.72 8.20
N ARG A 110 16.68 -6.31 8.26
CA ARG A 110 17.07 -4.94 7.93
C ARG A 110 17.09 -4.77 6.41
N PRO A 111 16.64 -3.61 5.88
CA PRO A 111 16.80 -3.30 4.46
C PRO A 111 18.27 -3.30 4.08
N LEU A 112 18.62 -3.96 2.98
CA LEU A 112 19.96 -3.88 2.42
C LEU A 112 20.18 -2.51 1.75
N PRO A 113 21.42 -2.02 1.62
CA PRO A 113 21.71 -0.81 0.85
C PRO A 113 21.14 -0.85 -0.58
N THR A 114 21.12 -2.04 -1.20
CA THR A 114 20.51 -2.26 -2.52
C THR A 114 19.00 -2.11 -2.50
N ASP A 115 18.34 -2.54 -1.42
CA ASP A 115 16.89 -2.35 -1.25
C ASP A 115 16.55 -0.85 -1.12
N LEU A 116 17.35 -0.14 -0.33
CA LEU A 116 17.19 1.31 -0.15
C LEU A 116 17.46 2.08 -1.45
N ALA A 117 18.51 1.72 -2.18
CA ALA A 117 18.80 2.30 -3.49
C ALA A 117 17.65 2.07 -4.49
N PHE A 118 17.11 0.85 -4.54
CA PHE A 118 15.94 0.53 -5.35
C PHE A 118 14.74 1.41 -4.99
N MET A 119 14.48 1.63 -3.69
CA MET A 119 13.37 2.47 -3.25
C MET A 119 13.55 3.94 -3.61
N VAL A 120 14.78 4.47 -3.55
CA VAL A 120 15.08 5.84 -4.00
C VAL A 120 14.79 5.99 -5.49
N VAL A 121 15.23 5.03 -6.32
CA VAL A 121 14.95 5.02 -7.76
C VAL A 121 13.44 4.90 -8.01
N LEU A 122 12.76 4.02 -7.29
CA LEU A 122 11.32 3.83 -7.43
C LEU A 122 10.56 5.09 -7.01
N ALA A 123 10.94 5.76 -5.92
CA ALA A 123 10.32 7.02 -5.50
C ALA A 123 10.36 8.07 -6.62
N GLY A 124 11.50 8.19 -7.32
CA GLY A 124 11.60 9.04 -8.51
C GLY A 124 10.73 8.53 -9.67
N ALA A 125 10.81 7.24 -9.98
CA ALA A 125 10.10 6.66 -11.11
C ALA A 125 8.56 6.76 -11.01
N ILE A 126 7.99 6.74 -9.82
CA ILE A 126 6.54 6.92 -9.63
C ILE A 126 6.11 8.39 -9.59
N SER A 127 7.04 9.33 -9.37
CA SER A 127 6.71 10.74 -9.09
C SER A 127 6.43 11.58 -10.35
N PHE A 128 6.28 10.96 -11.52
CA PHE A 128 5.88 11.65 -12.75
C PHE A 128 4.39 12.05 -12.79
N THR A 129 3.60 11.61 -11.82
CA THR A 129 2.17 11.93 -11.69
C THR A 129 1.90 12.55 -10.33
N SER A 130 0.81 13.31 -10.19
CA SER A 130 0.41 13.92 -8.92
C SER A 130 0.24 12.90 -7.79
N LEU A 131 -0.47 11.81 -8.06
CA LEU A 131 -0.60 10.71 -7.08
C LEU A 131 0.75 10.01 -6.84
N GLY A 132 1.52 9.78 -7.90
CA GLY A 132 2.82 9.14 -7.81
C GLY A 132 3.81 9.92 -6.95
N TRP A 133 3.82 11.25 -7.04
CA TRP A 133 4.62 12.11 -6.18
C TRP A 133 4.26 11.94 -4.69
N VAL A 134 2.96 11.90 -4.36
CA VAL A 134 2.50 11.65 -2.98
C VAL A 134 2.98 10.28 -2.49
N MET A 135 2.87 9.23 -3.32
CA MET A 135 3.30 7.88 -2.95
C MET A 135 4.82 7.75 -2.88
N GLY A 136 5.57 8.47 -3.73
CA GLY A 136 7.03 8.58 -3.64
C GLY A 136 7.49 9.26 -2.35
N SER A 137 6.79 10.31 -1.94
CA SER A 137 7.01 10.97 -0.65
C SER A 137 6.65 10.05 0.52
N ALA A 138 5.56 9.29 0.43
CA ALA A 138 5.19 8.30 1.43
C ALA A 138 6.26 7.20 1.57
N LEU A 139 6.90 6.79 0.47
CA LEU A 139 8.01 5.84 0.49
C LEU A 139 9.22 6.42 1.24
N ALA A 140 9.56 7.69 1.01
CA ALA A 140 10.62 8.38 1.75
C ALA A 140 10.32 8.45 3.26
N VAL A 141 9.08 8.79 3.63
CA VAL A 141 8.61 8.79 5.02
C VAL A 141 8.66 7.39 5.62
N GLY A 142 8.28 6.35 4.85
CA GLY A 142 8.36 4.95 5.27
C GLY A 142 9.79 4.53 5.62
N ILE A 143 10.78 4.89 4.78
CA ILE A 143 12.21 4.64 5.04
C ILE A 143 12.64 5.35 6.34
N TYR A 144 12.23 6.60 6.52
CA TYR A 144 12.56 7.37 7.73
C TYR A 144 11.95 6.74 9.00
N ILE A 145 10.68 6.33 8.95
CA ILE A 145 10.01 5.68 10.09
C ILE A 145 10.68 4.36 10.44
N ASP A 146 10.99 3.53 9.44
CA ASP A 146 11.66 2.25 9.68
C ASP A 146 13.01 2.45 10.37
N GLU A 147 13.82 3.41 9.92
CA GLU A 147 15.09 3.75 10.53
C GLU A 147 14.94 4.24 11.98
N ARG A 148 13.90 5.06 12.25
CA ARG A 148 13.62 5.56 13.61
C ARG A 148 13.09 4.48 14.57
N MET A 149 12.46 3.45 14.04
CA MET A 149 11.93 2.32 14.81
C MET A 149 12.89 1.12 14.86
N ALA A 150 14.03 1.19 14.18
CA ALA A 150 15.05 0.15 14.22
C ALA A 150 15.70 0.06 15.62
N GLU A 151 16.07 -1.15 16.04
CA GLU A 151 16.80 -1.38 17.31
C GLU A 151 18.22 -0.79 17.24
N GLU A 152 18.82 -0.82 16.04
CA GLU A 152 20.12 -0.23 15.75
C GLU A 152 19.94 0.83 14.67
N HIS A 153 20.36 2.04 14.95
CA HIS A 153 20.28 3.15 14.01
C HIS A 153 21.47 3.15 13.05
N ASP A 154 21.19 3.33 11.76
CA ASP A 154 22.21 3.48 10.72
C ASP A 154 21.91 4.75 9.90
N ARG A 155 22.94 5.56 9.64
CA ARG A 155 22.78 6.78 8.83
C ARG A 155 22.40 6.50 7.38
N ILE A 156 22.62 5.26 6.88
CA ILE A 156 22.30 4.87 5.51
C ILE A 156 20.78 4.99 5.28
N GLY A 157 19.94 4.52 6.20
CA GLY A 157 18.48 4.68 6.11
C GLY A 157 18.06 6.15 6.07
N LEU A 158 18.66 7.00 6.90
CA LEU A 158 18.38 8.43 6.88
C LEU A 158 18.78 9.09 5.55
N TYR A 159 19.96 8.77 5.02
CA TYR A 159 20.39 9.29 3.71
C TYR A 159 19.49 8.79 2.57
N ALA A 160 19.05 7.54 2.61
CA ALA A 160 18.12 6.99 1.64
C ALA A 160 16.75 7.70 1.71
N ALA A 161 16.23 7.99 2.91
CA ALA A 161 14.99 8.74 3.08
C ALA A 161 15.10 10.17 2.49
N ILE A 162 16.18 10.88 2.79
CA ILE A 162 16.45 12.21 2.22
C ILE A 162 16.58 12.12 0.69
N GLY A 163 17.33 11.14 0.19
CA GLY A 163 17.48 10.89 -1.25
C GLY A 163 16.16 10.62 -1.94
N ALA A 164 15.32 9.76 -1.37
CA ALA A 164 13.99 9.46 -1.91
C ALA A 164 13.07 10.69 -1.93
N ALA A 165 13.06 11.49 -0.85
CA ALA A 165 12.31 12.73 -0.80
C ALA A 165 12.80 13.75 -1.84
N ALA A 166 14.12 13.94 -1.95
CA ALA A 166 14.72 14.87 -2.91
C ALA A 166 14.44 14.47 -4.36
N VAL A 167 14.64 13.19 -4.70
CA VAL A 167 14.40 12.69 -6.06
C VAL A 167 12.91 12.75 -6.41
N SER A 168 12.02 12.36 -5.48
CA SER A 168 10.58 12.44 -5.66
C SER A 168 10.14 13.88 -5.93
N SER A 169 10.58 14.84 -5.11
CA SER A 169 10.24 16.26 -5.27
C SER A 169 10.81 16.86 -6.56
N LEU A 170 12.07 16.52 -6.90
CA LEU A 170 12.69 17.00 -8.12
C LEU A 170 11.96 16.51 -9.37
N VAL A 171 11.66 15.20 -9.44
CA VAL A 171 10.93 14.61 -10.57
C VAL A 171 9.54 15.22 -10.66
N ALA A 172 8.81 15.34 -9.56
CA ALA A 172 7.48 15.93 -9.53
C ALA A 172 7.47 17.37 -10.03
N THR A 173 8.48 18.17 -9.66
CA THR A 173 8.63 19.55 -10.11
C THR A 173 8.93 19.63 -11.62
N ILE A 174 9.87 18.81 -12.10
CA ILE A 174 10.25 18.80 -13.53
C ILE A 174 9.09 18.30 -14.42
N SER A 175 8.34 17.31 -13.95
CA SER A 175 7.21 16.74 -14.71
C SER A 175 5.92 17.54 -14.61
N GLY A 176 5.86 18.58 -13.77
CA GLY A 176 4.61 19.30 -13.50
C GLY A 176 3.58 18.47 -12.73
N ALA A 177 4.03 17.44 -12.00
CA ALA A 177 3.13 16.58 -11.23
C ALA A 177 2.61 17.26 -9.94
N VAL A 178 3.25 18.33 -9.49
CA VAL A 178 2.76 19.15 -8.38
C VAL A 178 1.62 20.03 -8.89
N PRO A 179 0.40 19.91 -8.33
CA PRO A 179 -0.72 20.72 -8.79
C PRO A 179 -0.49 22.20 -8.50
N ASP A 180 -0.74 23.05 -9.49
CA ASP A 180 -0.66 24.52 -9.35
C ASP A 180 -1.83 25.06 -8.51
N ASP A 181 -2.94 24.32 -8.50
CA ASP A 181 -4.13 24.72 -7.79
C ASP A 181 -4.87 23.48 -7.20
N LEU A 182 -5.54 23.67 -6.06
CA LEU A 182 -6.30 22.65 -5.34
C LEU A 182 -7.81 22.74 -5.61
N THR A 183 -8.25 23.50 -6.61
CA THR A 183 -9.67 23.78 -6.85
C THR A 183 -10.45 22.57 -7.38
N ALA A 184 -9.77 21.58 -7.95
CA ALA A 184 -10.38 20.38 -8.52
C ALA A 184 -10.55 19.21 -7.53
N VAL A 185 -10.49 19.48 -6.22
CA VAL A 185 -10.67 18.45 -5.20
C VAL A 185 -12.08 17.87 -5.25
N HIS A 186 -12.20 16.54 -5.24
CA HIS A 186 -13.48 15.86 -5.06
C HIS A 186 -13.88 15.86 -3.56
N PRO A 187 -14.72 16.78 -3.07
CA PRO A 187 -14.91 17.01 -1.64
C PRO A 187 -15.47 15.79 -0.91
N LEU A 188 -16.38 15.05 -1.54
CA LEU A 188 -16.96 13.85 -0.93
C LEU A 188 -15.94 12.71 -0.82
N LEU A 189 -15.09 12.53 -1.85
CA LEU A 189 -14.03 11.52 -1.80
C LEU A 189 -12.98 11.90 -0.76
N ALA A 190 -12.51 13.14 -0.76
CA ALA A 190 -11.54 13.64 0.22
C ALA A 190 -12.08 13.54 1.65
N ALA A 191 -13.35 13.89 1.89
CA ALA A 191 -14.00 13.75 3.18
C ALA A 191 -14.09 12.28 3.62
N GLY A 192 -14.54 11.38 2.74
CA GLY A 192 -14.66 9.95 3.05
C GLY A 192 -13.30 9.33 3.36
N VAL A 193 -12.28 9.59 2.54
CA VAL A 193 -10.90 9.13 2.77
C VAL A 193 -10.30 9.78 4.02
N GLY A 194 -10.61 11.05 4.28
CA GLY A 194 -10.19 11.76 5.50
C GLY A 194 -10.72 11.10 6.77
N VAL A 195 -11.98 10.70 6.78
CA VAL A 195 -12.57 9.93 7.90
C VAL A 195 -11.85 8.59 8.09
N LEU A 196 -11.59 7.85 7.01
CA LEU A 196 -10.83 6.59 7.09
C LEU A 196 -9.42 6.81 7.62
N ALA A 197 -8.73 7.85 7.17
CA ALA A 197 -7.40 8.21 7.65
C ALA A 197 -7.41 8.57 9.14
N LEU A 198 -8.40 9.37 9.57
CA LEU A 198 -8.57 9.72 10.99
C LEU A 198 -8.83 8.49 11.86
N VAL A 199 -9.65 7.54 11.39
CA VAL A 199 -9.86 6.28 12.10
C VAL A 199 -8.59 5.45 12.15
N ALA A 200 -7.85 5.37 11.04
CA ALA A 200 -6.58 4.63 10.97
C ALA A 200 -5.51 5.19 11.91
N VAL A 201 -5.45 6.52 12.07
CA VAL A 201 -4.50 7.22 12.96
C VAL A 201 -4.99 7.25 14.40
N GLY A 202 -6.27 7.58 14.60
CA GLY A 202 -6.85 7.84 15.92
C GLY A 202 -7.19 6.58 16.71
N ARG A 203 -7.16 5.40 16.07
CA ARG A 203 -7.48 4.12 16.71
C ARG A 203 -6.24 3.25 16.85
N GLU A 204 -5.91 2.92 18.08
CA GLU A 204 -4.86 1.96 18.36
C GLU A 204 -5.26 0.58 17.80
N PRO A 205 -4.41 -0.04 16.93
CA PRO A 205 -4.71 -1.36 16.39
C PRO A 205 -4.67 -2.42 17.50
N PRO A 206 -5.38 -3.54 17.35
CA PRO A 206 -5.25 -4.67 18.25
C PRO A 206 -3.81 -5.17 18.28
N HIS A 207 -3.40 -5.78 19.39
CA HIS A 207 -2.10 -6.43 19.45
C HIS A 207 -2.00 -7.52 18.39
N PRO A 208 -0.98 -7.47 17.51
CA PRO A 208 -0.83 -8.46 16.47
C PRO A 208 -0.44 -9.81 17.08
N ILE A 209 -1.03 -10.88 16.54
CA ILE A 209 -0.73 -12.27 16.88
C ILE A 209 0.18 -12.94 15.84
N SER A 210 0.39 -12.28 14.70
CA SER A 210 1.29 -12.76 13.64
C SER A 210 2.74 -12.63 14.06
N PHE A 211 3.54 -13.65 13.70
CA PHE A 211 4.98 -13.65 13.92
C PHE A 211 5.71 -12.96 12.77
N ILE A 212 6.92 -12.46 13.10
CA ILE A 212 7.87 -11.97 12.11
C ILE A 212 8.42 -13.16 11.34
N ASP A 213 8.30 -13.14 10.00
CA ASP A 213 8.60 -14.30 9.14
C ASP A 213 10.04 -14.85 9.29
N ALA A 214 11.03 -13.96 9.39
CA ALA A 214 12.44 -14.38 9.47
C ALA A 214 12.88 -14.86 10.86
N ARG A 215 12.16 -14.47 11.90
CA ARG A 215 12.54 -14.74 13.29
C ARG A 215 11.66 -15.77 14.00
N GLY A 216 10.42 -15.99 13.50
CA GLY A 216 9.51 -17.05 13.94
C GLY A 216 9.08 -17.09 15.41
N ASP A 217 9.85 -16.43 16.27
CA ASP A 217 9.73 -16.39 17.74
C ASP A 217 9.26 -15.02 18.26
N ARG A 218 9.22 -14.01 17.41
CA ARG A 218 8.81 -12.65 17.78
C ARG A 218 7.51 -12.26 17.10
N PHE A 219 6.59 -11.71 17.87
CA PHE A 219 5.37 -11.07 17.35
C PHE A 219 5.69 -9.74 16.67
N LEU A 220 4.83 -9.37 15.73
CA LEU A 220 4.86 -8.03 15.15
C LEU A 220 4.64 -6.99 16.24
N ARG A 221 5.30 -5.84 16.10
CA ARG A 221 5.18 -4.73 17.04
C ARG A 221 3.94 -3.91 16.74
N GLN A 222 3.14 -3.63 17.78
CA GLN A 222 1.90 -2.86 17.68
C GLN A 222 2.14 -1.42 17.24
N ASP A 223 3.22 -0.79 17.70
CA ASP A 223 3.61 0.57 17.30
C ASP A 223 3.95 0.65 15.81
N ARG A 224 4.61 -0.36 15.23
CA ARG A 224 4.86 -0.46 13.80
C ARG A 224 3.57 -0.65 13.00
N LEU A 225 2.64 -1.45 13.50
CA LEU A 225 1.34 -1.64 12.88
C LEU A 225 0.54 -0.33 12.88
N TRP A 226 0.56 0.40 13.99
CA TRP A 226 -0.07 1.72 14.07
C TRP A 226 0.58 2.72 13.09
N ALA A 227 1.90 2.81 13.07
CA ALA A 227 2.64 3.69 12.17
C ALA A 227 2.36 3.35 10.69
N THR A 228 2.25 2.06 10.34
CA THR A 228 1.88 1.61 8.99
C THR A 228 0.48 2.10 8.61
N ARG A 229 -0.52 1.92 9.49
CA ARG A 229 -1.88 2.39 9.24
C ARG A 229 -1.94 3.91 9.09
N ALA A 230 -1.21 4.63 9.94
CA ALA A 230 -1.12 6.09 9.88
C ALA A 230 -0.48 6.55 8.56
N LEU A 231 0.64 5.97 8.18
CA LEU A 231 1.33 6.29 6.93
C LEU A 231 0.42 6.05 5.72
N VAL A 232 -0.17 4.86 5.63
CA VAL A 232 -1.06 4.49 4.51
C VAL A 232 -2.29 5.41 4.48
N GLY A 233 -2.94 5.63 5.62
CA GLY A 233 -4.12 6.50 5.70
C GLY A 233 -3.82 7.94 5.29
N LEU A 234 -2.73 8.51 5.80
CA LEU A 234 -2.32 9.87 5.45
C LEU A 234 -1.90 9.99 3.98
N ALA A 235 -1.15 9.02 3.44
CA ALA A 235 -0.75 9.03 2.04
C ALA A 235 -1.95 8.97 1.10
N ILE A 236 -2.95 8.12 1.38
CA ILE A 236 -4.18 8.02 0.61
C ILE A 236 -5.00 9.32 0.73
N PHE A 237 -5.10 9.91 1.92
CA PHE A 237 -5.80 11.17 2.12
C PHE A 237 -5.14 12.33 1.36
N VAL A 238 -3.84 12.49 1.51
CA VAL A 238 -3.08 13.51 0.78
C VAL A 238 -3.18 13.28 -0.73
N GLY A 239 -3.10 12.01 -1.19
CA GLY A 239 -3.32 11.66 -2.59
C GLY A 239 -4.72 12.06 -3.08
N ALA A 240 -5.77 11.81 -2.30
CA ALA A 240 -7.13 12.20 -2.66
C ALA A 240 -7.32 13.71 -2.74
N VAL A 241 -6.58 14.48 -1.93
CA VAL A 241 -6.63 15.96 -1.94
C VAL A 241 -5.80 16.54 -3.08
N LEU A 242 -4.58 16.03 -3.29
CA LEU A 242 -3.62 16.64 -4.22
C LEU A 242 -3.71 16.09 -5.65
N SER A 243 -4.34 14.95 -5.90
CA SER A 243 -4.42 14.37 -7.25
C SER A 243 -5.52 15.00 -8.13
N ALA A 244 -6.23 15.99 -7.66
CA ALA A 244 -7.22 16.76 -8.42
C ALA A 244 -8.16 15.86 -9.29
N GLY A 245 -8.14 16.01 -10.62
CA GLY A 245 -8.95 15.22 -11.55
C GLY A 245 -8.67 13.70 -11.51
N ASP A 246 -7.51 13.28 -11.04
CA ASP A 246 -7.10 11.88 -10.93
C ASP A 246 -7.51 11.25 -9.60
N ALA A 247 -8.22 11.96 -8.74
CA ALA A 247 -8.63 11.46 -7.41
C ALA A 247 -9.31 10.07 -7.43
N PRO A 248 -10.12 9.66 -8.43
CA PRO A 248 -10.68 8.31 -8.50
C PRO A 248 -9.64 7.18 -8.51
N ILE A 249 -8.40 7.46 -8.91
CA ILE A 249 -7.28 6.49 -8.91
C ILE A 249 -6.93 6.01 -7.49
N VAL A 250 -7.23 6.81 -6.47
CA VAL A 250 -6.99 6.51 -5.05
C VAL A 250 -7.97 5.48 -4.51
N ILE A 251 -9.13 5.29 -5.14
CA ILE A 251 -10.24 4.48 -4.63
C ILE A 251 -9.84 3.04 -4.28
N PRO A 252 -9.09 2.28 -5.08
CA PRO A 252 -8.69 0.92 -4.70
C PRO A 252 -7.87 0.86 -3.40
N MET A 253 -6.99 1.86 -3.19
CA MET A 253 -6.20 1.95 -1.96
C MET A 253 -7.08 2.32 -0.76
N ALA A 254 -8.02 3.27 -0.95
CA ALA A 254 -8.98 3.67 0.08
C ALA A 254 -9.93 2.52 0.47
N MET A 255 -10.41 1.74 -0.50
CA MET A 255 -11.18 0.52 -0.25
C MET A 255 -10.37 -0.50 0.55
N THR A 256 -9.11 -0.70 0.20
CA THR A 256 -8.20 -1.61 0.91
C THR A 256 -8.04 -1.18 2.37
N LEU A 257 -7.74 0.09 2.62
CA LEU A 257 -7.62 0.64 3.96
C LEU A 257 -8.95 0.51 4.74
N GLY A 258 -10.06 0.90 4.11
CA GLY A 258 -11.39 0.85 4.72
C GLY A 258 -11.78 -0.56 5.16
N ILE A 259 -11.61 -1.55 4.29
CA ILE A 259 -11.91 -2.95 4.59
C ILE A 259 -11.02 -3.44 5.75
N ALA A 260 -9.73 -3.13 5.76
CA ALA A 260 -8.81 -3.54 6.81
C ALA A 260 -9.15 -2.90 8.16
N VAL A 261 -9.42 -1.60 8.19
CA VAL A 261 -9.74 -0.86 9.41
C VAL A 261 -11.10 -1.29 9.97
N ILE A 262 -12.15 -1.36 9.12
CA ILE A 262 -13.50 -1.78 9.54
C ILE A 262 -13.47 -3.21 10.09
N SER A 263 -12.79 -4.13 9.42
CA SER A 263 -12.65 -5.52 9.89
C SER A 263 -12.01 -5.58 11.28
N SER A 264 -10.99 -4.75 11.54
CA SER A 264 -10.33 -4.70 12.85
C SER A 264 -11.25 -4.16 13.94
N GLU A 265 -12.07 -3.17 13.65
CA GLU A 265 -13.03 -2.61 14.61
C GLU A 265 -14.20 -3.57 14.92
N VAL A 266 -14.72 -4.26 13.90
CA VAL A 266 -15.76 -5.29 14.09
C VAL A 266 -15.30 -6.40 15.03
N GLU A 267 -14.06 -6.85 14.88
CA GLU A 267 -13.49 -7.86 15.76
C GLU A 267 -13.32 -7.34 17.20
N ARG A 268 -12.89 -6.08 17.35
CA ARG A 268 -12.75 -5.45 18.66
C ARG A 268 -14.09 -5.40 19.42
N ILE A 269 -15.17 -5.10 18.70
CA ILE A 269 -16.52 -5.07 19.28
C ILE A 269 -16.99 -6.49 19.65
N ARG A 270 -16.62 -7.50 18.87
CA ARG A 270 -17.03 -8.90 19.10
C ARG A 270 -16.25 -9.59 20.23
N ARG A 271 -15.08 -9.09 20.61
CA ARG A 271 -14.33 -9.59 21.77
C ARG A 271 -14.75 -8.78 22.99
N PRO A 272 -15.76 -9.23 23.80
CA PRO A 272 -16.06 -8.56 25.05
C PRO A 272 -14.80 -8.58 25.93
N LEU A 273 -14.59 -7.49 26.66
CA LEU A 273 -13.49 -7.30 27.57
C LEU A 273 -13.32 -8.57 28.46
N ARG A 274 -12.29 -9.33 28.18
CA ARG A 274 -11.82 -10.40 29.08
C ARG A 274 -10.81 -9.84 30.03
#